data_2cd2e5b76e131d2c2473a7132d9167e6
#
_entry.id   2cd2e5b76e131d2c2473a7132d9167e6
#
_cell.length_a   1.000
_cell.length_b   1.000
_cell.length_c   1.000
_cell.angle_alpha   90.00
_cell.angle_beta   90.00
_cell.angle_gamma   90.00
#
_symmetry.space_group_name_H-M   'P 1'
#
loop_
_entity.id
_entity.type
_entity.pdbx_description
1 polymer ?
#
loop_
_entity_poly.entity_id
_entity_poly.type
_entity_poly.pdbx_seq_one_letter_code
_entity_poly.pdbx_strand_id
1 'polypeptide(L)'
;MLFRSNQIIATGYNGMPADWSNVCETREERVFDDPTVAEMLIEQGWTLDPDKNCVVYKLTTKPEVLHAEMNCLMKVARSTMSSEGATLFITHAPCVECAKAIYQAGISTVYYKTAYRSSDGIDFLTKSGVNVNQYEQS
;
A
#
# COMPACT_ATOMS: atom_id res chain seq x y z
N MET A 1 6.14 -7.31 -6.85
CA MET A 1 6.62 -8.25 -7.89
C MET A 1 6.73 -9.65 -7.30
N LEU A 2 6.14 -10.61 -7.95
CA LEU A 2 6.08 -12.00 -7.49
C LEU A 2 6.88 -12.90 -8.42
N PHE A 3 7.78 -13.68 -7.84
CA PHE A 3 8.67 -14.60 -8.57
C PHE A 3 8.40 -16.04 -8.20
N ARG A 4 8.50 -16.92 -9.19
CA ARG A 4 8.50 -18.38 -8.99
C ARG A 4 9.35 -19.02 -10.09
N SER A 5 10.25 -19.94 -9.70
CA SER A 5 11.13 -20.65 -10.65
C SER A 5 11.93 -19.68 -11.54
N ASN A 6 12.48 -18.63 -10.96
CA ASN A 6 13.26 -17.58 -11.63
C ASN A 6 12.48 -16.77 -12.68
N GLN A 7 11.16 -16.80 -12.64
CA GLN A 7 10.30 -16.04 -13.55
C GLN A 7 9.40 -15.09 -12.76
N ILE A 8 9.18 -13.89 -13.32
CA ILE A 8 8.18 -12.97 -12.80
C ILE A 8 6.81 -13.49 -13.19
N ILE A 9 5.96 -13.81 -12.21
CA ILE A 9 4.62 -14.32 -12.48
C ILE A 9 3.53 -13.27 -12.31
N ALA A 10 3.80 -12.19 -11.58
CA ALA A 10 2.87 -11.06 -11.46
C ALA A 10 3.58 -9.81 -10.94
N THR A 11 3.01 -8.66 -11.26
CA THR A 11 3.39 -7.36 -10.71
C THR A 11 2.13 -6.64 -10.27
N GLY A 12 2.26 -5.71 -9.31
CA GLY A 12 1.13 -4.94 -8.83
C GLY A 12 1.56 -3.57 -8.32
N TYR A 13 0.64 -2.63 -8.40
CA TYR A 13 0.79 -1.26 -7.90
C TYR A 13 -0.45 -0.91 -7.08
N ASN A 14 -0.31 0.06 -6.17
CA ASN A 14 -1.48 0.63 -5.50
C ASN A 14 -2.39 1.28 -6.55
N GLY A 15 -3.67 1.05 -6.46
CA GLY A 15 -4.60 1.63 -7.41
C GLY A 15 -6.04 1.20 -7.17
N MET A 16 -6.93 1.76 -7.97
CA MET A 16 -8.35 1.44 -7.94
C MET A 16 -8.61 0.06 -8.59
N PRO A 17 -9.76 -0.57 -8.31
CA PRO A 17 -10.14 -1.81 -8.99
C PRO A 17 -10.08 -1.71 -10.51
N ALA A 18 -9.88 -2.83 -11.18
CA ALA A 18 -9.79 -2.90 -12.64
C ALA A 18 -11.03 -2.24 -13.28
N ASP A 19 -10.80 -1.46 -14.34
CA ASP A 19 -11.81 -0.71 -15.10
C ASP A 19 -12.44 0.48 -14.35
N TRP A 20 -12.04 0.74 -13.13
CA TRP A 20 -12.46 1.95 -12.40
C TRP A 20 -11.54 3.12 -12.77
N SER A 21 -12.06 4.36 -12.64
CA SER A 21 -11.19 5.53 -12.74
C SER A 21 -10.10 5.47 -11.67
N ASN A 22 -8.85 5.70 -12.07
CA ASN A 22 -7.71 5.60 -11.14
C ASN A 22 -7.52 6.86 -10.29
N VAL A 23 -8.60 7.43 -9.80
CA VAL A 23 -8.58 8.54 -8.84
C VAL A 23 -8.63 7.94 -7.43
N CYS A 24 -7.47 7.81 -6.81
CA CYS A 24 -7.30 7.08 -5.56
C CYS A 24 -7.66 7.88 -4.30
N GLU A 25 -7.82 9.20 -4.42
CA GLU A 25 -7.99 10.07 -3.28
C GLU A 25 -9.24 10.93 -3.39
N THR A 26 -9.85 11.21 -2.24
CA THR A 26 -10.93 12.18 -2.10
C THR A 26 -10.34 13.46 -1.53
N ARG A 27 -10.69 14.59 -2.13
CA ARG A 27 -10.27 15.92 -1.66
C ARG A 27 -11.41 16.58 -0.88
N GLU A 28 -11.13 16.95 0.35
CA GLU A 28 -11.99 17.81 1.16
C GLU A 28 -11.39 19.20 1.20
N GLU A 29 -12.23 20.23 1.10
CA GLU A 29 -11.82 21.62 1.23
C GLU A 29 -12.56 22.30 2.37
N ARG A 30 -11.88 23.19 3.09
CA ARG A 30 -12.48 24.06 4.11
C ARG A 30 -12.03 25.50 3.89
N VAL A 31 -12.98 26.41 3.97
CA VAL A 31 -12.72 27.85 3.92
C VAL A 31 -12.56 28.37 5.35
N PHE A 32 -11.60 29.23 5.57
CA PHE A 32 -11.37 29.85 6.87
C PHE A 32 -11.38 31.38 6.76
N ASP A 33 -11.86 32.06 7.80
CA ASP A 33 -11.87 33.54 7.91
C ASP A 33 -10.75 34.04 8.80
N ASP A 34 -10.30 33.24 9.74
CA ASP A 34 -9.31 33.60 10.74
C ASP A 34 -8.03 32.79 10.54
N PRO A 35 -6.85 33.47 10.42
CA PRO A 35 -5.57 32.76 10.30
C PRO A 35 -5.28 31.77 11.44
N THR A 36 -5.83 32.02 12.65
CA THR A 36 -5.69 31.09 13.79
C THR A 36 -6.37 29.75 13.51
N VAL A 37 -7.52 29.78 12.84
CA VAL A 37 -8.24 28.55 12.45
C VAL A 37 -7.42 27.78 11.42
N ALA A 38 -6.80 28.48 10.48
CA ALA A 38 -5.93 27.88 9.48
C ALA A 38 -4.75 27.16 10.13
N GLU A 39 -4.08 27.79 11.09
CA GLU A 39 -2.97 27.18 11.82
C GLU A 39 -3.40 25.90 12.54
N MET A 40 -4.57 25.93 13.17
CA MET A 40 -5.13 24.77 13.87
C MET A 40 -5.42 23.62 12.91
N LEU A 41 -5.98 23.92 11.73
CA LEU A 41 -6.27 22.90 10.71
C LEU A 41 -4.98 22.31 10.13
N ILE A 42 -3.96 23.12 9.91
CA ILE A 42 -2.65 22.67 9.42
C ILE A 42 -2.00 21.71 10.44
N GLU A 43 -2.10 21.99 11.73
CA GLU A 43 -1.64 21.09 12.78
C GLU A 43 -2.38 19.75 12.77
N GLN A 44 -3.65 19.74 12.34
CA GLN A 44 -4.47 18.54 12.19
C GLN A 44 -4.22 17.78 10.88
N GLY A 45 -3.25 18.21 10.07
CA GLY A 45 -2.88 17.54 8.83
C GLY A 45 -3.48 18.12 7.55
N TRP A 46 -4.15 19.27 7.64
CA TRP A 46 -4.66 19.99 6.46
C TRP A 46 -3.53 20.78 5.79
N THR A 47 -3.65 21.00 4.49
CA THR A 47 -2.67 21.74 3.70
C THR A 47 -3.29 23.02 3.15
N LEU A 48 -2.55 24.13 3.22
CA LEU A 48 -3.00 25.39 2.63
C LEU A 48 -2.95 25.29 1.10
N ASP A 49 -4.07 25.67 0.44
CA ASP A 49 -4.13 25.68 -1.01
C ASP A 49 -3.34 26.89 -1.55
N PRO A 50 -2.30 26.67 -2.38
CA PRO A 50 -1.50 27.78 -2.90
C PRO A 50 -2.20 28.63 -3.96
N ASP A 51 -3.25 28.12 -4.57
CA ASP A 51 -3.96 28.78 -5.68
C ASP A 51 -5.27 29.44 -5.25
N LYS A 52 -5.80 29.07 -4.08
CA LYS A 52 -7.06 29.59 -3.55
C LYS A 52 -6.82 30.36 -2.25
N ASN A 53 -7.44 31.51 -2.10
CA ASN A 53 -7.37 32.30 -0.87
C ASN A 53 -8.24 31.68 0.21
N CYS A 54 -7.70 31.59 1.42
CA CYS A 54 -8.43 31.14 2.61
C CYS A 54 -9.03 29.75 2.48
N VAL A 55 -8.34 28.85 1.80
CA VAL A 55 -8.77 27.45 1.63
C VAL A 55 -7.67 26.50 2.09
N VAL A 56 -8.03 25.53 2.93
CA VAL A 56 -7.20 24.37 3.25
C VAL A 56 -7.85 23.12 2.70
N TYR A 57 -7.05 22.12 2.35
CA TYR A 57 -7.55 20.87 1.82
C TYR A 57 -6.89 19.67 2.50
N LYS A 58 -7.55 18.54 2.41
CA LYS A 58 -7.04 17.26 2.89
C LYS A 58 -7.36 16.17 1.87
N LEU A 59 -6.34 15.36 1.55
CA LEU A 59 -6.50 14.20 0.68
C LEU A 59 -6.66 12.95 1.54
N THR A 60 -7.66 12.16 1.23
CA THR A 60 -7.92 10.89 1.92
C THR A 60 -7.97 9.79 0.88
N THR A 61 -7.22 8.71 1.12
CA THR A 61 -7.25 7.53 0.24
C THR A 61 -8.64 6.91 0.27
N LYS A 62 -9.21 6.66 -0.91
CA LYS A 62 -10.51 6.00 -1.02
C LYS A 62 -10.42 4.56 -0.49
N PRO A 63 -11.48 4.07 0.16
CA PRO A 63 -11.49 2.69 0.70
C PRO A 63 -11.40 1.61 -0.39
N GLU A 64 -11.72 1.94 -1.63
CA GLU A 64 -11.67 1.02 -2.77
C GLU A 64 -10.26 0.81 -3.31
N VAL A 65 -9.28 1.61 -2.89
CA VAL A 65 -7.88 1.47 -3.33
C VAL A 65 -7.31 0.15 -2.84
N LEU A 66 -6.72 -0.59 -3.77
CA LEU A 66 -6.06 -1.86 -3.48
C LEU A 66 -4.56 -1.63 -3.31
N HIS A 67 -3.99 -2.27 -2.30
CA HIS A 67 -2.54 -2.27 -2.11
C HIS A 67 -1.85 -3.08 -3.21
N ALA A 68 -0.59 -2.72 -3.50
CA ALA A 68 0.19 -3.37 -4.56
C ALA A 68 0.30 -4.88 -4.35
N GLU A 69 0.48 -5.34 -3.11
CA GLU A 69 0.57 -6.75 -2.77
C GLU A 69 -0.73 -7.48 -3.13
N MET A 70 -1.87 -6.91 -2.77
CA MET A 70 -3.18 -7.49 -3.06
C MET A 70 -3.45 -7.54 -4.56
N ASN A 71 -3.12 -6.46 -5.29
CA ASN A 71 -3.24 -6.41 -6.75
C ASN A 71 -2.40 -7.51 -7.41
N CYS A 72 -1.17 -7.69 -6.94
CA CYS A 72 -0.27 -8.72 -7.43
C CYS A 72 -0.84 -10.13 -7.23
N LEU A 73 -1.31 -10.42 -6.01
CA LEU A 73 -1.89 -11.72 -5.66
C LEU A 73 -3.17 -12.02 -6.43
N MET A 74 -4.02 -11.02 -6.62
CA MET A 74 -5.28 -11.19 -7.34
C MET A 74 -5.05 -11.43 -8.84
N LYS A 75 -4.00 -10.87 -9.43
CA LYS A 75 -3.61 -11.20 -10.81
C LYS A 75 -3.24 -12.68 -10.93
N VAL A 76 -2.51 -13.22 -9.97
CA VAL A 76 -2.18 -14.65 -9.95
C VAL A 76 -3.45 -15.49 -9.78
N ALA A 77 -4.37 -15.06 -8.92
CA ALA A 77 -5.64 -15.77 -8.70
C ALA A 77 -6.50 -15.87 -9.98
N ARG A 78 -6.38 -14.90 -10.90
CA ARG A 78 -7.08 -14.92 -12.19
C ARG A 78 -6.32 -15.64 -13.29
N SER A 79 -5.11 -16.08 -13.02
CA SER A 79 -4.25 -16.79 -13.97
C SER A 79 -4.27 -18.31 -13.70
N THR A 80 -3.56 -19.05 -14.54
CA THR A 80 -3.33 -20.49 -14.32
C THR A 80 -2.08 -20.75 -13.48
N MET A 81 -1.35 -19.68 -13.08
CA MET A 81 -0.14 -19.81 -12.27
C MET A 81 -0.49 -19.95 -10.78
N SER A 82 0.43 -20.55 -10.04
CA SER A 82 0.30 -20.68 -8.58
C SER A 82 1.31 -19.78 -7.88
N SER A 83 0.91 -19.17 -6.76
CA SER A 83 1.80 -18.44 -5.87
C SER A 83 2.47 -19.33 -4.82
N GLU A 84 2.16 -20.61 -4.77
CA GLU A 84 2.74 -21.54 -3.80
C GLU A 84 4.26 -21.60 -3.91
N GLY A 85 4.94 -21.33 -2.79
CA GLY A 85 6.41 -21.31 -2.75
C GLY A 85 7.06 -20.11 -3.42
N ALA A 86 6.28 -19.13 -3.84
CA ALA A 86 6.80 -17.94 -4.54
C ALA A 86 7.55 -16.99 -3.61
N THR A 87 8.33 -16.09 -4.21
CA THR A 87 9.03 -15.00 -3.54
C THR A 87 8.41 -13.67 -3.95
N LEU A 88 8.11 -12.83 -2.97
CA LEU A 88 7.49 -11.52 -3.17
C LEU A 88 8.48 -10.41 -2.86
N PHE A 89 8.66 -9.49 -3.80
CA PHE A 89 9.43 -8.25 -3.62
C PHE A 89 8.49 -7.06 -3.54
N ILE A 90 8.56 -6.31 -2.46
CA ILE A 90 7.71 -5.14 -2.21
C ILE A 90 8.53 -3.93 -1.79
N THR A 91 8.03 -2.74 -2.08
CA THR A 91 8.73 -1.50 -1.73
C THR A 91 8.58 -1.14 -0.26
N HIS A 92 7.41 -1.35 0.31
CA HIS A 92 7.13 -1.09 1.72
C HIS A 92 6.71 -2.37 2.43
N ALA A 93 7.06 -2.49 3.69
CA ALA A 93 6.62 -3.61 4.53
C ALA A 93 5.08 -3.72 4.48
N PRO A 94 4.52 -4.94 4.44
CA PRO A 94 3.09 -5.11 4.30
C PRO A 94 2.33 -4.73 5.57
N CYS A 95 1.11 -4.23 5.42
CA CYS A 95 0.18 -4.13 6.55
C CYS A 95 -0.28 -5.54 6.95
N VAL A 96 -0.92 -5.66 8.12
CA VAL A 96 -1.35 -6.97 8.60
C VAL A 96 -2.35 -7.67 7.67
N GLU A 97 -3.24 -6.91 7.02
CA GLU A 97 -4.21 -7.47 6.07
C GLU A 97 -3.53 -8.07 4.84
N CYS A 98 -2.55 -7.36 4.27
CA CYS A 98 -1.75 -7.88 3.16
C CYS A 98 -0.88 -9.06 3.61
N ALA A 99 -0.35 -9.02 4.82
CA ALA A 99 0.46 -10.12 5.37
C ALA A 99 -0.34 -11.41 5.48
N LYS A 100 -1.59 -11.34 5.92
CA LYS A 100 -2.50 -12.49 5.96
C LYS A 100 -2.70 -13.10 4.58
N ALA A 101 -2.94 -12.26 3.58
CA ALA A 101 -3.13 -12.71 2.20
C ALA A 101 -1.85 -13.35 1.63
N ILE A 102 -0.69 -12.75 1.91
CA ILE A 102 0.62 -13.28 1.50
C ILE A 102 0.83 -14.68 2.06
N TYR A 103 0.58 -14.87 3.34
CA TYR A 103 0.71 -16.18 3.99
C TYR A 103 -0.26 -17.19 3.39
N GLN A 104 -1.52 -16.84 3.25
CA GLN A 104 -2.56 -17.75 2.72
C GLN A 104 -2.36 -18.06 1.24
N ALA A 105 -1.66 -17.20 0.51
CA ALA A 105 -1.31 -17.47 -0.90
C ALA A 105 -0.12 -18.45 -1.06
N GLY A 106 0.48 -18.89 0.04
CA GLY A 106 1.57 -19.86 0.04
C GLY A 106 2.94 -19.28 -0.28
N ILE A 107 3.11 -17.96 -0.17
CA ILE A 107 4.38 -17.29 -0.42
C ILE A 107 5.39 -17.68 0.66
N SER A 108 6.57 -18.13 0.24
CA SER A 108 7.61 -18.62 1.15
C SER A 108 8.57 -17.56 1.62
N THR A 109 8.81 -16.53 0.81
CA THR A 109 9.83 -15.51 1.08
C THR A 109 9.33 -14.13 0.67
N VAL A 110 9.58 -13.15 1.51
CA VAL A 110 9.23 -11.74 1.25
C VAL A 110 10.47 -10.87 1.44
N TYR A 111 10.73 -10.02 0.46
CA TYR A 111 11.75 -8.97 0.54
C TYR A 111 11.06 -7.62 0.48
N TYR A 112 11.33 -6.75 1.47
CA TYR A 112 10.79 -5.38 1.49
C TYR A 112 11.92 -4.36 1.62
N LYS A 113 11.70 -3.17 1.10
CA LYS A 113 12.72 -2.10 1.11
C LYS A 113 12.58 -1.18 2.32
N THR A 114 11.39 -0.62 2.52
CA THR A 114 11.13 0.40 3.54
C THR A 114 10.19 -0.15 4.62
N ALA A 115 10.52 0.10 5.89
CA ALA A 115 9.67 -0.29 7.00
C ALA A 115 8.34 0.49 6.97
N TYR A 116 7.27 -0.19 7.38
CA TYR A 116 5.96 0.41 7.54
C TYR A 116 5.81 1.02 8.94
N ARG A 117 4.76 1.84 9.16
CA ARG A 117 4.48 2.47 10.47
C ARG A 117 4.38 1.44 11.59
N SER A 118 3.79 0.29 11.29
CA SER A 118 3.62 -0.81 12.22
C SER A 118 4.41 -2.02 11.73
N SER A 119 5.01 -2.75 12.66
CA SER A 119 5.68 -4.02 12.37
C SER A 119 4.72 -5.21 12.39
N ASP A 120 3.44 -4.99 12.61
CA ASP A 120 2.45 -6.07 12.80
C ASP A 120 2.40 -7.03 11.61
N GLY A 121 2.49 -6.53 10.38
CA GLY A 121 2.49 -7.38 9.19
C GLY A 121 3.73 -8.27 9.11
N ILE A 122 4.90 -7.70 9.36
CA ILE A 122 6.18 -8.45 9.38
C ILE A 122 6.17 -9.47 10.52
N ASP A 123 5.71 -9.08 11.69
CA ASP A 123 5.63 -9.97 12.85
C ASP A 123 4.69 -11.15 12.57
N PHE A 124 3.56 -10.90 11.93
CA PHE A 124 2.64 -11.94 11.51
C PHE A 124 3.31 -12.94 10.56
N LEU A 125 4.00 -12.45 9.52
CA LEU A 125 4.68 -13.31 8.55
C LEU A 125 5.79 -14.13 9.19
N THR A 126 6.62 -13.49 10.02
CA THR A 126 7.71 -14.17 10.73
C THR A 126 7.18 -15.25 11.66
N LYS A 127 6.15 -14.95 12.42
CA LYS A 127 5.50 -15.90 13.32
C LYS A 127 4.86 -17.07 12.57
N SER A 128 4.42 -16.81 11.34
CA SER A 128 3.82 -17.83 10.48
C SER A 128 4.83 -18.69 9.73
N GLY A 129 6.12 -18.40 9.86
CA GLY A 129 7.18 -19.19 9.23
C GLY A 129 7.60 -18.70 7.84
N VAL A 130 7.11 -17.54 7.41
CA VAL A 130 7.55 -16.93 6.15
C VAL A 130 8.93 -16.29 6.36
N ASN A 131 9.82 -16.48 5.40
CA ASN A 131 11.15 -15.89 5.43
C ASN A 131 11.05 -14.43 4.99
N VAL A 132 11.23 -13.48 5.92
CA VAL A 132 11.07 -12.05 5.68
C VAL A 132 12.42 -11.36 5.81
N ASN A 133 12.81 -10.59 4.78
CA ASN A 133 14.08 -9.88 4.74
C ASN A 133 13.88 -8.45 4.24
N GLN A 134 14.61 -7.52 4.86
CA GLN A 134 14.70 -6.15 4.36
C GLN A 134 15.90 -6.06 3.41
N TYR A 135 15.71 -5.43 2.26
CA TYR A 135 16.79 -5.19 1.31
C TYR A 135 17.07 -3.70 1.17
N GLU A 136 18.34 -3.38 0.84
CA GLU A 136 18.75 -2.03 0.52
C GLU A 136 19.00 -1.94 -0.99
N GLN A 137 18.57 -0.83 -1.58
CA GLN A 137 18.85 -0.57 -2.98
C GLN A 137 20.22 0.12 -3.07
N SER A 138 21.17 -0.56 -3.65
CA SER A 138 22.49 0.00 -3.93
C SER A 138 22.45 0.96 -5.11
#